data_3ec369002d57861f08b127774568a739
#
_entry.id   3ec369002d57861f08b127774568a739
#
_cell.length_a   1.000
_cell.length_b   1.000
_cell.length_c   1.000
_cell.angle_alpha   90.00
_cell.angle_beta   90.00
_cell.angle_gamma   90.00
#
_symmetry.space_group_name_H-M   'P 1'
#
loop_
_entity.id
_entity.type
_entity.pdbx_description
1 polymer ?
#
loop_
_entity_poly.entity_id
_entity_poly.type
_entity_poly.pdbx_seq_one_letter_code
_entity_poly.pdbx_strand_id
1 'polypeptide(L)'
;NENSDTDATNYVFDSIAMILKYDNYFYGDTTKVQSLSIHRLTQKVKPNTDDDSFYNNSALMYDAKSLGNISFKPQPLGKDSINIKLDNDFGSELFLKLKKREVTNFDEFTAYLKGFVLKSTSENSSSVIGFNTSSVVRLYYSKYLGDSETSLVKNFTIQDVAKQFNNITLDRTGTLIQNLPVSTTVLSGSQTDNKAFIQSGTGMAVRIDFPNIKQLKYIAAKGAIVDAHSLIKPI
;
A
#
# COMPACT_ATOMS: atom_id res chain seq x y z
N ASN A 1 -33.79 20.31 -18.68
CA ASN A 1 -33.96 19.61 -19.97
C ASN A 1 -33.20 18.28 -19.82
N GLU A 2 -33.99 17.26 -19.48
CA GLU A 2 -33.59 15.87 -19.44
C GLU A 2 -33.35 15.40 -20.87
N ASN A 3 -32.10 15.37 -21.31
CA ASN A 3 -31.74 14.52 -22.42
C ASN A 3 -31.82 13.07 -21.90
N SER A 4 -32.94 12.42 -22.17
CA SER A 4 -33.09 10.99 -22.05
C SER A 4 -31.99 10.37 -22.94
N ASP A 5 -31.00 9.76 -22.31
CA ASP A 5 -29.87 9.13 -22.98
C ASP A 5 -30.36 7.81 -23.62
N THR A 6 -31.10 7.95 -24.76
CA THR A 6 -31.49 6.83 -25.64
C THR A 6 -30.31 6.20 -26.34
N ASP A 7 -29.11 6.74 -26.13
CA ASP A 7 -27.85 6.40 -26.78
C ASP A 7 -27.01 5.33 -26.02
N ALA A 8 -27.55 4.75 -24.95
CA ALA A 8 -26.80 3.74 -24.16
C ALA A 8 -26.36 2.51 -24.99
N THR A 9 -26.96 2.25 -26.12
CA THR A 9 -26.62 1.13 -27.02
C THR A 9 -25.30 1.32 -27.75
N ASN A 10 -24.82 2.56 -27.89
CA ASN A 10 -23.66 2.91 -28.71
C ASN A 10 -22.32 2.88 -27.97
N TYR A 11 -22.31 2.57 -26.67
CA TYR A 11 -21.09 2.45 -25.89
C TYR A 11 -20.60 1.00 -25.82
N VAL A 12 -19.32 0.79 -26.08
CA VAL A 12 -18.66 -0.52 -26.07
C VAL A 12 -17.47 -0.48 -25.09
N PHE A 13 -17.31 -1.53 -24.33
CA PHE A 13 -16.18 -1.72 -23.44
C PHE A 13 -14.92 -2.08 -24.24
N ASP A 14 -13.79 -1.45 -23.93
CA ASP A 14 -12.50 -1.75 -24.56
C ASP A 14 -11.56 -2.48 -23.60
N SER A 15 -11.23 -1.84 -22.45
CA SER A 15 -10.33 -2.41 -21.47
C SER A 15 -10.40 -1.71 -20.12
N ILE A 16 -9.72 -2.29 -19.13
CA ILE A 16 -9.58 -1.70 -17.79
C ILE A 16 -8.16 -1.86 -17.29
N ALA A 17 -7.62 -0.84 -16.62
CA ALA A 17 -6.29 -0.86 -16.06
C ALA A 17 -6.23 -0.13 -14.71
N MET A 18 -5.29 -0.56 -13.86
CA MET A 18 -4.88 0.21 -12.69
C MET A 18 -3.60 0.97 -13.01
N ILE A 19 -3.63 2.27 -12.79
CA ILE A 19 -2.50 3.17 -12.99
C ILE A 19 -1.99 3.57 -11.61
N LEU A 20 -0.87 3.00 -11.19
CA LEU A 20 -0.22 3.32 -9.93
C LEU A 20 0.81 4.41 -10.17
N LYS A 21 0.61 5.57 -9.56
CA LYS A 21 1.53 6.69 -9.65
C LYS A 21 2.57 6.62 -8.54
N TYR A 22 3.84 6.75 -8.88
CA TYR A 22 4.91 6.82 -7.90
C TYR A 22 4.79 8.08 -7.05
N ASP A 23 5.21 7.99 -5.78
CA ASP A 23 5.34 9.14 -4.88
C ASP A 23 6.81 9.56 -4.66
N ASN A 24 7.71 9.01 -5.49
CA ASN A 24 9.17 9.15 -5.42
C ASN A 24 9.84 8.47 -4.22
N TYR A 25 9.07 7.84 -3.33
CA TYR A 25 9.63 7.06 -2.22
C TYR A 25 10.02 5.65 -2.67
N PHE A 26 11.21 5.25 -2.27
CA PHE A 26 11.65 3.86 -2.33
C PHE A 26 12.69 3.56 -1.26
N TYR A 27 12.81 2.28 -0.92
CA TYR A 27 13.84 1.76 -0.05
C TYR A 27 14.33 0.43 -0.61
N GLY A 28 15.65 0.21 -0.63
CA GLY A 28 16.28 -1.00 -1.14
C GLY A 28 16.68 -0.93 -2.61
N ASP A 29 16.87 -2.08 -3.25
CA ASP A 29 17.44 -2.21 -4.59
C ASP A 29 16.34 -2.23 -5.67
N THR A 30 16.19 -1.13 -6.40
CA THR A 30 15.21 -0.98 -7.50
C THR A 30 15.71 -1.54 -8.84
N THR A 31 16.94 -2.06 -8.93
CA THR A 31 17.47 -2.64 -10.17
C THR A 31 16.94 -4.03 -10.46
N LYS A 32 16.36 -4.69 -9.46
CA LYS A 32 15.78 -6.03 -9.57
C LYS A 32 14.32 -5.98 -10.00
N VAL A 33 13.90 -7.03 -10.71
CA VAL A 33 12.50 -7.20 -11.09
C VAL A 33 11.65 -7.46 -9.86
N GLN A 34 10.53 -6.77 -9.78
CA GLN A 34 9.48 -7.00 -8.79
C GLN A 34 8.19 -7.42 -9.46
N SER A 35 7.35 -8.13 -8.73
CA SER A 35 6.05 -8.55 -9.21
C SER A 35 4.96 -8.13 -8.23
N LEU A 36 3.88 -7.58 -8.76
CA LEU A 36 2.68 -7.20 -8.04
C LEU A 36 1.47 -7.96 -8.58
N SER A 37 0.58 -8.35 -7.68
CA SER A 37 -0.77 -8.82 -8.02
C SER A 37 -1.81 -7.90 -7.40
N ILE A 38 -2.92 -7.73 -8.11
CA ILE A 38 -4.07 -6.92 -7.68
C ILE A 38 -5.23 -7.84 -7.42
N HIS A 39 -5.83 -7.72 -6.23
CA HIS A 39 -6.96 -8.53 -5.82
C HIS A 39 -8.12 -7.65 -5.37
N ARG A 40 -9.35 -8.13 -5.56
CA ARG A 40 -10.56 -7.47 -5.11
C ARG A 40 -10.81 -7.74 -3.63
N LEU A 41 -11.13 -6.70 -2.85
CA LEU A 41 -11.57 -6.87 -1.46
C LEU A 41 -12.97 -7.49 -1.43
N THR A 42 -13.17 -8.46 -0.52
CA THR A 42 -14.47 -9.13 -0.29
C THR A 42 -15.23 -8.54 0.90
N GLN A 43 -14.57 -7.72 1.72
CA GLN A 43 -15.17 -7.02 2.86
C GLN A 43 -14.97 -5.51 2.76
N LYS A 44 -15.79 -4.74 3.47
CA LYS A 44 -15.63 -3.28 3.55
C LYS A 44 -14.32 -2.92 4.25
N VAL A 45 -13.71 -1.83 3.80
CA VAL A 45 -12.50 -1.28 4.44
C VAL A 45 -12.91 -0.60 5.74
N LYS A 46 -12.73 -1.33 6.83
CA LYS A 46 -13.00 -0.89 8.19
C LYS A 46 -11.98 -1.54 9.12
N PRO A 47 -11.37 -0.79 10.06
CA PRO A 47 -10.55 -1.37 11.12
C PRO A 47 -11.34 -2.36 11.98
N ASN A 48 -10.65 -3.39 12.48
CA ASN A 48 -11.20 -4.37 13.41
C ASN A 48 -10.69 -4.14 14.84
N THR A 49 -10.37 -2.90 15.18
CA THR A 49 -9.80 -2.48 16.45
C THR A 49 -10.78 -1.58 17.19
N ASP A 50 -10.72 -1.59 18.51
CA ASP A 50 -11.62 -0.79 19.36
C ASP A 50 -11.39 0.72 19.19
N ASP A 51 -10.19 1.13 18.77
CA ASP A 51 -9.80 2.51 18.51
C ASP A 51 -10.04 2.99 17.08
N ASP A 52 -10.71 2.17 16.25
CA ASP A 52 -11.05 2.42 14.85
C ASP A 52 -9.82 2.78 13.96
N SER A 53 -8.65 2.23 14.28
CA SER A 53 -7.39 2.50 13.60
C SER A 53 -6.87 1.30 12.82
N PHE A 54 -6.19 1.57 11.69
CA PHE A 54 -5.40 0.56 10.98
C PHE A 54 -3.97 0.54 11.50
N TYR A 55 -3.46 -0.66 11.70
CA TYR A 55 -2.08 -0.92 12.09
C TYR A 55 -1.32 -1.63 10.98
N ASN A 56 0.00 -1.71 11.12
CA ASN A 56 0.87 -2.40 10.15
C ASN A 56 0.60 -3.91 10.02
N ASN A 57 -0.13 -4.52 10.94
CA ASN A 57 -0.58 -5.91 10.90
C ASN A 57 -2.06 -6.06 10.54
N SER A 58 -2.76 -4.96 10.25
CA SER A 58 -4.15 -5.02 9.79
C SER A 58 -4.24 -5.76 8.48
N ALA A 59 -5.25 -6.60 8.33
CA ALA A 59 -5.51 -7.38 7.13
C ALA A 59 -7.00 -7.40 6.82
N LEU A 60 -7.35 -7.43 5.54
CA LEU A 60 -8.72 -7.55 5.05
C LEU A 60 -8.82 -8.76 4.13
N MET A 61 -10.00 -9.37 4.09
CA MET A 61 -10.28 -10.49 3.18
C MET A 61 -10.37 -10.00 1.74
N TYR A 62 -9.80 -10.78 0.84
CA TYR A 62 -9.78 -10.50 -0.60
C TYR A 62 -9.92 -11.79 -1.41
N ASP A 63 -10.30 -11.68 -2.68
CA ASP A 63 -10.40 -12.81 -3.59
C ASP A 63 -9.01 -13.41 -3.86
N ALA A 64 -8.92 -14.72 -3.83
CA ALA A 64 -7.68 -15.43 -4.14
C ALA A 64 -7.26 -15.24 -5.62
N LYS A 65 -8.24 -15.18 -6.54
CA LYS A 65 -8.00 -14.89 -7.96
C LYS A 65 -7.56 -13.43 -8.10
N SER A 66 -6.39 -13.20 -8.71
CA SER A 66 -5.94 -11.86 -9.03
C SER A 66 -6.71 -11.29 -10.22
N LEU A 67 -7.01 -9.99 -10.14
CA LEU A 67 -7.57 -9.21 -11.26
C LEU A 67 -6.51 -8.75 -12.24
N GLY A 68 -5.24 -8.72 -11.84
CA GLY A 68 -4.13 -8.31 -12.68
C GLY A 68 -2.79 -8.58 -12.03
N ASN A 69 -1.78 -8.78 -12.86
CA ASN A 69 -0.41 -9.04 -12.41
C ASN A 69 0.55 -8.27 -13.30
N ILE A 70 1.66 -7.83 -12.71
CA ILE A 70 2.76 -7.20 -13.46
C ILE A 70 4.10 -7.59 -12.85
N SER A 71 5.08 -7.82 -13.74
CA SER A 71 6.50 -7.89 -13.36
C SER A 71 7.24 -6.72 -14.00
N PHE A 72 7.96 -5.96 -13.21
CA PHE A 72 8.58 -4.71 -13.66
C PHE A 72 9.85 -4.39 -12.86
N LYS A 73 10.72 -3.59 -13.45
CA LYS A 73 11.81 -2.93 -12.71
C LYS A 73 11.30 -1.58 -12.22
N PRO A 74 11.28 -1.33 -10.90
CA PRO A 74 10.83 -0.06 -10.35
C PRO A 74 11.69 1.10 -10.84
N GLN A 75 11.04 2.20 -11.21
CA GLN A 75 11.70 3.44 -11.64
C GLN A 75 11.03 4.66 -10.99
N PRO A 76 11.02 4.74 -9.64
CA PRO A 76 10.23 5.75 -8.93
C PRO A 76 10.68 7.19 -9.21
N LEU A 77 11.92 7.41 -9.64
CA LEU A 77 12.45 8.72 -10.00
C LEU A 77 12.50 8.95 -11.52
N GLY A 78 12.30 7.91 -12.32
CA GLY A 78 12.44 7.98 -13.78
C GLY A 78 11.13 7.84 -14.56
N LYS A 79 10.05 7.45 -13.89
CA LYS A 79 8.71 7.30 -14.46
C LYS A 79 7.65 7.81 -13.51
N ASP A 80 6.60 8.39 -14.06
CA ASP A 80 5.48 8.90 -13.25
C ASP A 80 4.60 7.76 -12.70
N SER A 81 4.46 6.67 -13.45
CA SER A 81 3.51 5.59 -13.09
C SER A 81 3.84 4.26 -13.74
N ILE A 82 3.20 3.21 -13.23
CA ILE A 82 3.07 1.90 -13.88
C ILE A 82 1.60 1.64 -14.23
N ASN A 83 1.39 0.97 -15.37
CA ASN A 83 0.06 0.61 -15.85
C ASN A 83 -0.08 -0.91 -15.77
N ILE A 84 -1.10 -1.39 -15.06
CA ILE A 84 -1.38 -2.79 -14.83
C ILE A 84 -2.73 -3.10 -15.46
N LYS A 85 -2.72 -3.90 -16.54
CA LYS A 85 -3.96 -4.38 -17.15
C LYS A 85 -4.72 -5.24 -16.15
N LEU A 86 -6.01 -4.96 -15.97
CA LEU A 86 -6.91 -5.77 -15.17
C LEU A 86 -7.71 -6.74 -16.05
N ASP A 87 -8.33 -7.72 -15.40
CA ASP A 87 -9.18 -8.73 -16.03
C ASP A 87 -10.33 -8.06 -16.79
N ASN A 88 -10.49 -8.43 -18.06
CA ASN A 88 -11.52 -7.87 -18.92
C ASN A 88 -12.94 -8.28 -18.50
N ASP A 89 -13.12 -9.46 -17.88
CA ASP A 89 -14.42 -9.87 -17.37
C ASP A 89 -14.89 -8.94 -16.24
N PHE A 90 -13.96 -8.61 -15.32
CA PHE A 90 -14.20 -7.61 -14.28
C PHE A 90 -14.51 -6.23 -14.89
N GLY A 91 -13.73 -5.80 -15.88
CA GLY A 91 -13.94 -4.51 -16.54
C GLY A 91 -15.27 -4.43 -17.27
N SER A 92 -15.63 -5.47 -18.00
CA SER A 92 -16.89 -5.57 -18.72
C SER A 92 -18.09 -5.61 -17.77
N GLU A 93 -18.00 -6.34 -16.65
CA GLU A 93 -19.05 -6.36 -15.61
C GLU A 93 -19.28 -4.94 -15.05
N LEU A 94 -18.19 -4.27 -14.65
CA LEU A 94 -18.26 -2.89 -14.14
C LEU A 94 -18.88 -1.94 -15.19
N PHE A 95 -18.41 -2.03 -16.44
CA PHE A 95 -18.93 -1.22 -17.53
C PHE A 95 -20.44 -1.43 -17.73
N LEU A 96 -20.89 -2.69 -17.73
CA LEU A 96 -22.32 -3.01 -17.90
C LEU A 96 -23.18 -2.49 -16.76
N LYS A 97 -22.68 -2.55 -15.50
CA LYS A 97 -23.39 -1.99 -14.34
C LYS A 97 -23.55 -0.48 -14.45
N LEU A 98 -22.52 0.23 -14.91
CA LEU A 98 -22.58 1.68 -15.14
C LEU A 98 -23.53 2.02 -16.29
N LYS A 99 -23.43 1.28 -17.42
CA LYS A 99 -24.29 1.48 -18.60
C LYS A 99 -25.77 1.26 -18.29
N LYS A 100 -26.09 0.26 -17.48
CA LYS A 100 -27.46 -0.04 -17.04
C LYS A 100 -27.94 0.82 -15.87
N ARG A 101 -27.09 1.74 -15.37
CA ARG A 101 -27.38 2.56 -14.17
C ARG A 101 -27.70 1.73 -12.91
N GLU A 102 -27.09 0.52 -12.79
CA GLU A 102 -27.15 -0.28 -11.57
C GLU A 102 -26.23 0.27 -10.49
N VAL A 103 -25.27 1.12 -10.86
CA VAL A 103 -24.34 1.81 -9.97
C VAL A 103 -24.34 3.29 -10.39
N THR A 104 -25.02 4.13 -9.61
CA THR A 104 -25.25 5.54 -9.94
C THR A 104 -24.61 6.50 -8.93
N ASN A 105 -24.33 6.01 -7.73
CA ASN A 105 -23.79 6.81 -6.63
C ASN A 105 -22.63 6.10 -5.91
N PHE A 106 -22.01 6.80 -4.97
CA PHE A 106 -20.86 6.31 -4.24
C PHE A 106 -21.16 5.08 -3.36
N ASP A 107 -22.33 5.05 -2.71
CA ASP A 107 -22.72 3.95 -1.81
C ASP A 107 -22.93 2.66 -2.60
N GLU A 108 -23.65 2.73 -3.72
CA GLU A 108 -23.84 1.61 -4.63
C GLU A 108 -22.49 1.12 -5.20
N PHE A 109 -21.62 2.07 -5.59
CA PHE A 109 -20.29 1.73 -6.09
C PHE A 109 -19.45 1.00 -5.04
N THR A 110 -19.42 1.50 -3.81
CA THR A 110 -18.65 0.88 -2.72
C THR A 110 -19.26 -0.42 -2.20
N ALA A 111 -20.58 -0.60 -2.35
CA ALA A 111 -21.24 -1.88 -2.09
C ALA A 111 -20.81 -2.94 -3.12
N TYR A 112 -20.70 -2.55 -4.40
CA TYR A 112 -20.23 -3.41 -5.48
C TYR A 112 -18.71 -3.63 -5.42
N LEU A 113 -17.92 -2.57 -5.33
CA LEU A 113 -16.46 -2.62 -5.32
C LEU A 113 -15.91 -2.05 -4.00
N LYS A 114 -15.57 -2.92 -3.08
CA LYS A 114 -15.13 -2.53 -1.72
C LYS A 114 -13.71 -2.00 -1.67
N GLY A 115 -12.92 -2.25 -2.72
CA GLY A 115 -11.53 -1.82 -2.85
C GLY A 115 -10.62 -2.90 -3.42
N PHE A 116 -9.33 -2.63 -3.37
CA PHE A 116 -8.29 -3.51 -3.91
C PHE A 116 -7.20 -3.77 -2.88
N VAL A 117 -6.56 -4.93 -3.01
CA VAL A 117 -5.31 -5.25 -2.33
C VAL A 117 -4.22 -5.38 -3.39
N LEU A 118 -3.11 -4.69 -3.17
CA LEU A 118 -1.88 -4.84 -3.92
C LEU A 118 -0.94 -5.74 -3.11
N LYS A 119 -0.47 -6.83 -3.71
CA LYS A 119 0.44 -7.76 -3.06
C LYS A 119 1.73 -7.87 -3.86
N SER A 120 2.86 -7.81 -3.15
CA SER A 120 4.11 -8.29 -3.72
C SER A 120 4.05 -9.81 -3.83
N THR A 121 4.35 -10.34 -5.01
CA THR A 121 4.37 -11.79 -5.29
C THR A 121 5.78 -12.32 -5.54
N SER A 122 6.78 -11.45 -5.51
CA SER A 122 8.17 -11.82 -5.73
C SER A 122 8.82 -12.22 -4.42
N GLU A 123 9.28 -13.47 -4.30
CA GLU A 123 10.13 -13.92 -3.19
C GLU A 123 11.47 -13.17 -3.14
N ASN A 124 11.87 -12.58 -4.26
CA ASN A 124 13.11 -11.81 -4.41
C ASN A 124 12.86 -10.29 -4.44
N SER A 125 11.73 -9.83 -3.93
CA SER A 125 11.47 -8.39 -3.83
C SER A 125 12.54 -7.75 -2.95
N SER A 126 13.31 -6.84 -3.54
CA SER A 126 14.47 -6.21 -2.90
C SER A 126 14.25 -4.73 -2.60
N SER A 127 13.06 -4.21 -2.90
CA SER A 127 12.73 -2.83 -2.60
C SER A 127 11.27 -2.65 -2.18
N VAL A 128 11.05 -1.63 -1.36
CA VAL A 128 9.74 -1.09 -1.02
C VAL A 128 9.52 0.13 -1.92
N ILE A 129 8.35 0.22 -2.55
CA ILE A 129 8.01 1.29 -3.49
C ILE A 129 6.76 1.99 -3.00
N GLY A 130 6.82 3.32 -2.95
CA GLY A 130 5.68 4.17 -2.64
C GLY A 130 4.85 4.50 -3.87
N PHE A 131 3.53 4.44 -3.70
CA PHE A 131 2.55 4.91 -4.68
C PHE A 131 1.64 5.94 -4.03
N ASN A 132 1.39 7.03 -4.73
CA ASN A 132 0.57 8.11 -4.20
C ASN A 132 -0.94 7.90 -4.43
N THR A 133 -1.72 8.66 -3.69
CA THR A 133 -3.19 8.58 -3.68
C THR A 133 -3.86 9.07 -4.96
N SER A 134 -3.12 9.66 -5.88
CA SER A 134 -3.62 10.02 -7.21
C SER A 134 -3.58 8.84 -8.21
N SER A 135 -3.24 7.65 -7.74
CA SER A 135 -3.42 6.39 -8.47
C SER A 135 -4.89 6.16 -8.80
N VAL A 136 -5.18 5.57 -9.96
CA VAL A 136 -6.56 5.42 -10.44
C VAL A 136 -6.78 4.04 -11.06
N VAL A 137 -8.04 3.60 -11.04
CA VAL A 137 -8.52 2.58 -11.96
C VAL A 137 -9.16 3.29 -13.14
N ARG A 138 -8.73 2.96 -14.36
CA ARG A 138 -9.20 3.57 -15.60
C ARG A 138 -9.90 2.55 -16.46
N LEU A 139 -11.14 2.86 -16.76
CA LEU A 139 -11.99 2.13 -17.71
C LEU A 139 -11.88 2.83 -19.05
N TYR A 140 -11.56 2.07 -20.10
CA TYR A 140 -11.53 2.54 -21.49
C TYR A 140 -12.77 1.99 -22.20
N TYR A 141 -13.41 2.81 -22.97
CA TYR A 141 -14.60 2.46 -23.75
C TYR A 141 -14.78 3.39 -24.94
N SER A 142 -15.49 2.94 -25.95
CA SER A 142 -15.73 3.69 -27.17
C SER A 142 -17.23 4.02 -27.32
N LYS A 143 -17.51 5.18 -27.90
CA LYS A 143 -18.85 5.57 -28.35
C LYS A 143 -18.89 5.55 -29.86
N TYR A 144 -19.89 4.89 -30.42
CA TYR A 144 -20.14 4.83 -31.86
C TYR A 144 -21.31 5.70 -32.27
N LEU A 145 -21.14 6.51 -33.31
CA LEU A 145 -22.19 7.31 -33.98
C LEU A 145 -22.09 7.00 -35.48
N GLY A 146 -22.93 6.07 -35.96
CA GLY A 146 -22.74 5.46 -37.29
C GLY A 146 -21.40 4.78 -37.38
N ASP A 147 -20.60 5.12 -38.38
CA ASP A 147 -19.24 4.56 -38.60
C ASP A 147 -18.15 5.32 -37.82
N SER A 148 -18.51 6.36 -37.07
CA SER A 148 -17.55 7.15 -36.29
C SER A 148 -17.37 6.58 -34.90
N GLU A 149 -16.11 6.30 -34.52
CA GLU A 149 -15.72 5.86 -33.19
C GLU A 149 -15.05 7.00 -32.41
N THR A 150 -15.45 7.17 -31.15
CA THR A 150 -14.82 8.10 -30.21
C THR A 150 -14.37 7.34 -28.98
N SER A 151 -13.05 7.30 -28.72
CA SER A 151 -12.48 6.69 -27.53
C SER A 151 -12.70 7.58 -26.30
N LEU A 152 -13.15 6.98 -25.22
CA LEU A 152 -13.49 7.65 -23.96
C LEU A 152 -12.82 6.91 -22.78
N VAL A 153 -12.66 7.64 -21.68
CA VAL A 153 -12.13 7.06 -20.44
C VAL A 153 -12.95 7.49 -19.23
N LYS A 154 -13.08 6.58 -18.27
CA LYS A 154 -13.63 6.86 -16.95
C LYS A 154 -12.60 6.52 -15.88
N ASN A 155 -12.19 7.49 -15.07
CA ASN A 155 -11.30 7.28 -13.95
C ASN A 155 -12.10 7.08 -12.66
N PHE A 156 -11.69 6.08 -11.88
CA PHE A 156 -12.13 5.86 -10.51
C PHE A 156 -10.97 6.21 -9.59
N THR A 157 -11.16 7.22 -8.77
CA THR A 157 -10.15 7.76 -7.85
C THR A 157 -10.37 7.29 -6.43
N ILE A 158 -9.35 7.38 -5.60
CA ILE A 158 -9.47 7.14 -4.17
C ILE A 158 -10.20 8.35 -3.55
N GLN A 159 -11.36 8.12 -2.96
CA GLN A 159 -12.18 9.18 -2.36
C GLN A 159 -11.79 9.44 -0.89
N ASP A 160 -11.45 8.39 -0.16
CA ASP A 160 -11.13 8.48 1.27
C ASP A 160 -9.72 7.91 1.49
N VAL A 161 -8.76 8.81 1.65
CA VAL A 161 -7.37 8.46 1.87
C VAL A 161 -7.12 7.82 3.25
N ALA A 162 -8.00 8.06 4.21
CA ALA A 162 -7.90 7.45 5.54
C ALA A 162 -8.23 5.94 5.52
N LYS A 163 -8.86 5.45 4.47
CA LYS A 163 -9.15 4.02 4.25
C LYS A 163 -8.03 3.28 3.55
N GLN A 164 -6.82 3.83 3.54
CA GLN A 164 -5.64 3.15 3.03
C GLN A 164 -4.71 2.76 4.17
N PHE A 165 -4.16 1.58 4.09
CA PHE A 165 -3.17 1.10 5.05
C PHE A 165 -2.22 0.11 4.38
N ASN A 166 -1.08 -0.12 5.01
CA ASN A 166 -0.09 -1.09 4.58
C ASN A 166 -0.03 -2.23 5.58
N ASN A 167 -0.16 -3.47 5.09
CA ASN A 167 0.18 -4.65 5.86
C ASN A 167 1.65 -4.97 5.64
N ILE A 168 2.44 -4.97 6.72
CA ILE A 168 3.88 -5.20 6.68
C ILE A 168 4.16 -6.42 7.55
N THR A 169 4.61 -7.49 6.93
CA THR A 169 5.07 -8.70 7.63
C THR A 169 6.59 -8.80 7.54
N LEU A 170 7.20 -9.19 8.64
CA LEU A 170 8.63 -9.38 8.75
C LEU A 170 8.93 -10.85 9.03
N ASP A 171 9.66 -11.50 8.12
CA ASP A 171 10.26 -12.80 8.38
C ASP A 171 11.64 -12.58 9.02
N ARG A 172 11.80 -13.07 10.25
CA ARG A 172 13.04 -12.97 11.04
C ARG A 172 13.83 -14.26 11.08
N THR A 173 13.35 -15.29 10.39
CA THR A 173 13.99 -16.62 10.36
C THR A 173 15.45 -16.50 9.89
N GLY A 174 16.36 -17.14 10.62
CA GLY A 174 17.80 -17.13 10.30
C GLY A 174 18.52 -15.81 10.57
N THR A 175 17.85 -14.83 11.20
CA THR A 175 18.48 -13.56 11.60
C THR A 175 18.83 -13.55 13.10
N LEU A 176 19.69 -12.62 13.54
CA LEU A 176 20.02 -12.44 14.94
C LEU A 176 18.82 -12.07 15.83
N ILE A 177 17.73 -11.61 15.22
CA ILE A 177 16.51 -11.21 15.91
C ILE A 177 15.36 -12.22 15.75
N GLN A 178 15.65 -13.45 15.28
CA GLN A 178 14.60 -14.47 15.09
C GLN A 178 13.83 -14.78 16.39
N ASN A 179 14.47 -14.65 17.55
CA ASN A 179 13.87 -14.90 18.86
C ASN A 179 13.22 -13.65 19.48
N LEU A 180 13.17 -12.52 18.76
CA LEU A 180 12.51 -11.32 19.27
C LEU A 180 10.99 -11.60 19.40
N PRO A 181 10.42 -11.55 20.62
CA PRO A 181 9.00 -11.81 20.81
C PRO A 181 8.13 -10.73 20.14
N VAL A 182 6.91 -11.11 19.78
CA VAL A 182 5.88 -10.18 19.22
C VAL A 182 5.17 -9.41 20.34
N SER A 183 5.88 -9.04 21.39
CA SER A 183 5.35 -8.37 22.57
C SER A 183 6.28 -7.22 22.99
N THR A 184 5.93 -6.52 24.02
CA THR A 184 6.78 -5.49 24.64
C THR A 184 8.05 -6.05 25.33
N THR A 185 8.31 -7.33 25.21
CA THR A 185 9.47 -7.99 25.77
C THR A 185 10.74 -7.58 25.05
N VAL A 186 11.81 -7.38 25.80
CA VAL A 186 13.09 -6.94 25.26
C VAL A 186 14.01 -8.14 25.03
N LEU A 187 14.61 -8.20 23.86
CA LEU A 187 15.73 -9.10 23.58
C LEU A 187 17.03 -8.39 23.98
N SER A 188 17.84 -9.06 24.82
CA SER A 188 19.12 -8.49 25.27
C SER A 188 20.12 -8.42 24.11
N GLY A 189 20.92 -7.35 24.05
CA GLY A 189 22.01 -7.21 23.09
C GLY A 189 23.03 -8.35 23.14
N SER A 190 23.20 -9.01 24.27
CA SER A 190 24.05 -10.20 24.38
C SER A 190 23.57 -11.40 23.57
N GLN A 191 22.27 -11.45 23.24
CA GLN A 191 21.63 -12.46 22.39
C GLN A 191 21.66 -12.12 20.90
N THR A 192 22.15 -10.93 20.55
CA THR A 192 22.22 -10.41 19.18
C THR A 192 23.65 -9.98 18.81
N ASP A 193 24.66 -10.65 19.32
CA ASP A 193 26.08 -10.30 19.10
C ASP A 193 26.41 -8.83 19.45
N ASN A 194 25.78 -8.30 20.49
CA ASN A 194 25.87 -6.88 20.90
C ASN A 194 25.46 -5.88 19.81
N LYS A 195 24.56 -6.30 18.92
CA LYS A 195 23.96 -5.44 17.87
C LYS A 195 22.55 -5.04 18.27
N ALA A 196 22.18 -3.82 17.93
CA ALA A 196 20.83 -3.30 18.06
C ALA A 196 20.22 -3.12 16.67
N PHE A 197 18.90 -3.35 16.55
CA PHE A 197 18.19 -3.31 15.30
C PHE A 197 17.01 -2.35 15.41
N ILE A 198 16.86 -1.47 14.44
CA ILE A 198 15.71 -0.61 14.25
C ILE A 198 15.26 -0.66 12.79
N GLN A 199 13.97 -0.84 12.58
CA GLN A 199 13.40 -0.85 11.22
C GLN A 199 12.00 -0.23 11.27
N SER A 200 11.83 0.84 10.51
CA SER A 200 10.53 1.51 10.39
C SER A 200 9.47 0.56 9.79
N GLY A 201 8.22 0.70 10.22
CA GLY A 201 7.09 -0.07 9.73
C GLY A 201 6.95 -1.48 10.30
N THR A 202 7.96 -2.01 11.03
CA THR A 202 7.96 -3.38 11.57
C THR A 202 7.68 -3.48 13.05
N GLY A 203 7.47 -2.34 13.72
CA GLY A 203 7.23 -2.27 15.17
C GLY A 203 8.47 -2.55 16.03
N MET A 204 9.68 -2.57 15.44
CA MET A 204 10.93 -2.76 16.18
C MET A 204 11.50 -1.42 16.65
N ALA A 205 11.91 -1.38 17.92
CA ALA A 205 12.60 -0.25 18.51
C ALA A 205 13.78 -0.72 19.35
N VAL A 206 14.77 0.14 19.50
CA VAL A 206 15.90 -0.08 20.39
C VAL A 206 15.60 0.53 21.76
N ARG A 207 15.79 -0.25 22.82
CA ARG A 207 15.79 0.26 24.18
C ARG A 207 17.23 0.42 24.65
N ILE A 208 17.58 1.61 25.12
CA ILE A 208 18.88 1.91 25.71
C ILE A 208 18.68 2.10 27.20
N ASP A 209 19.28 1.25 28.00
CA ASP A 209 19.23 1.32 29.45
C ASP A 209 20.53 1.93 29.99
N PHE A 210 20.39 2.90 30.88
CA PHE A 210 21.50 3.54 31.59
C PHE A 210 21.43 3.16 33.08
N PRO A 211 21.92 1.99 33.49
CA PRO A 211 21.73 1.49 34.86
C PRO A 211 22.31 2.41 35.93
N ASN A 212 23.35 3.16 35.57
CA ASN A 212 24.07 4.03 36.50
C ASN A 212 23.72 5.54 36.32
N ILE A 213 22.66 5.86 35.59
CA ILE A 213 22.29 7.29 35.32
C ILE A 213 22.09 8.11 36.60
N LYS A 214 21.66 7.46 37.71
CA LYS A 214 21.52 8.12 39.03
C LYS A 214 22.85 8.59 39.56
N GLN A 215 23.99 7.97 39.18
CA GLN A 215 25.31 8.37 39.61
C GLN A 215 25.78 9.67 38.91
N LEU A 216 25.19 10.00 37.72
CA LEU A 216 25.49 11.28 37.05
C LEU A 216 25.15 12.50 37.92
N LYS A 217 24.19 12.37 38.83
CA LYS A 217 23.91 13.43 39.82
C LYS A 217 25.13 13.76 40.68
N TYR A 218 25.90 12.79 41.08
CA TYR A 218 27.13 12.99 41.84
C TYR A 218 28.24 13.64 41.05
N ILE A 219 28.33 13.31 39.76
CA ILE A 219 29.31 13.88 38.82
C ILE A 219 28.94 15.34 38.51
N ALA A 220 27.67 15.62 38.26
CA ALA A 220 27.15 16.96 38.00
C ALA A 220 27.30 17.88 39.23
N ALA A 221 27.05 17.33 40.42
CA ALA A 221 27.25 18.06 41.68
C ALA A 221 28.70 18.45 41.94
N LYS A 222 29.68 17.79 41.30
CA LYS A 222 31.11 18.13 41.33
C LYS A 222 31.56 19.01 40.16
N GLY A 223 30.65 19.64 39.44
CA GLY A 223 30.93 20.60 38.36
C GLY A 223 31.25 19.96 36.99
N ALA A 224 30.97 18.69 36.79
CA ALA A 224 31.08 18.09 35.47
C ALA A 224 29.82 18.37 34.64
N ILE A 225 30.01 18.81 33.40
CA ILE A 225 28.91 19.00 32.44
C ILE A 225 28.72 17.69 31.68
N VAL A 226 27.53 17.09 31.75
CA VAL A 226 27.16 15.92 30.94
C VAL A 226 26.27 16.42 29.81
N ASP A 227 26.81 16.37 28.58
CA ASP A 227 26.07 16.70 27.39
C ASP A 227 25.37 15.44 26.83
N ALA A 228 24.04 15.41 26.97
CA ALA A 228 23.23 14.32 26.46
C ALA A 228 23.15 14.29 24.90
N HIS A 229 23.50 15.37 24.22
CA HIS A 229 23.48 15.46 22.75
C HIS A 229 24.59 14.64 22.07
N SER A 230 25.64 14.31 22.79
CA SER A 230 26.72 13.50 22.26
C SER A 230 26.43 11.99 22.22
N LEU A 231 25.34 11.55 22.83
CA LEU A 231 25.01 10.10 22.95
C LEU A 231 24.20 9.55 21.77
N ILE A 232 23.67 10.42 20.91
CA ILE A 232 22.84 10.01 19.77
C ILE A 232 23.43 10.65 18.51
N LYS A 233 24.34 9.93 17.84
CA LYS A 233 24.70 10.24 16.45
C LYS A 233 23.86 9.38 15.53
N PRO A 234 23.04 9.94 14.64
CA PRO A 234 22.45 9.17 13.55
C PRO A 234 23.58 8.72 12.61
N ILE A 235 23.56 7.47 12.23
CA ILE A 235 24.42 6.87 11.21
C ILE A 235 23.78 7.14 9.84
#